data_656b5456e3edf16ae3225b5d4ee44b4b
#
_entry.id   656b5456e3edf16ae3225b5d4ee44b4b
#
_cell.length_a   1.000
_cell.length_b   1.000
_cell.length_c   1.000
_cell.angle_alpha   90.00
_cell.angle_beta   90.00
_cell.angle_gamma   90.00
#
_symmetry.space_group_name_H-M   'P 1'
#
loop_
_entity.id
_entity.type
_entity.pdbx_description
1 polymer ?
#
loop_
_entity_poly.entity_id
_entity_poly.type
_entity_poly.pdbx_seq_one_letter_code
_entity_poly.pdbx_strand_id
1 'polypeptide(L)'
;MLQHLIILLDNKSTSFCHYNNNNGNSGKRIDLEDLKKGIKFAMKENLMVHFVYPEDAPSKRYLEVIDSIDHNDIKPFIDGAKNDSEVVVFNDIPLNLDENKKYKSVVFRLTFQEFFDFPPYLAKEIFQQVDKLNIVIRDIDPIQAWDFERYENKLKELSELIEQAYLDGFSPQWNILTDRMMLHEMNNCGAGDSTITLAPNGKFYICPAFYYEDMGDSVGDVNKGLDIPNQYLYKLDNAPICRHCDAYQCKRCVWLNRKMTLEVNTPSHEQCVAAHLERNASRKLQKNIRKYGEFLPEIDEIKEIDYLDPFNNREKWQQENL
;
A
#
# COMPACT_ATOMS: atom_id res chain seq x y z
N MET A 1 -14.83 3.41 -12.23
CA MET A 1 -15.67 2.16 -12.15
C MET A 1 -14.99 1.25 -11.14
N LEU A 2 -15.76 0.67 -10.20
CA LEU A 2 -15.20 -0.28 -9.24
C LEU A 2 -14.59 -1.49 -9.95
N GLN A 3 -13.48 -1.99 -9.41
CA GLN A 3 -12.71 -3.13 -9.92
C GLN A 3 -12.40 -4.14 -8.82
N HIS A 4 -12.28 -3.68 -7.57
CA HIS A 4 -11.82 -4.50 -6.45
C HIS A 4 -12.75 -4.40 -5.25
N LEU A 5 -13.06 -5.54 -4.65
CA LEU A 5 -13.71 -5.65 -3.35
C LEU A 5 -12.74 -6.29 -2.34
N ILE A 6 -12.39 -5.56 -1.30
CA ILE A 6 -11.67 -6.09 -0.15
C ILE A 6 -12.70 -6.59 0.86
N ILE A 7 -12.58 -7.80 1.36
CA ILE A 7 -13.47 -8.38 2.39
C ILE A 7 -12.64 -8.68 3.64
N LEU A 8 -12.93 -7.97 4.72
CA LEU A 8 -12.36 -8.25 6.04
C LEU A 8 -13.14 -9.41 6.67
N LEU A 9 -12.49 -10.54 6.89
CA LEU A 9 -13.15 -11.73 7.44
C LEU A 9 -13.45 -11.63 8.94
N ASP A 10 -12.70 -10.79 9.65
CA ASP A 10 -12.81 -10.62 11.09
C ASP A 10 -12.38 -9.20 11.51
N ASN A 11 -12.83 -8.73 12.67
CA ASN A 11 -12.34 -7.49 13.27
C ASN A 11 -10.82 -7.52 13.57
N LYS A 12 -10.24 -8.73 13.63
CA LYS A 12 -8.81 -8.96 13.79
C LYS A 12 -8.11 -9.31 12.48
N SER A 13 -8.77 -9.11 11.32
CA SER A 13 -8.11 -9.29 10.02
C SER A 13 -6.84 -8.46 9.96
N THR A 14 -5.76 -9.03 9.39
CA THR A 14 -4.44 -8.39 9.37
C THR A 14 -4.50 -7.02 8.71
N SER A 15 -3.78 -6.06 9.26
CA SER A 15 -3.59 -4.78 8.60
C SER A 15 -2.50 -4.93 7.54
N PHE A 16 -2.70 -4.43 6.35
CA PHE A 16 -1.73 -4.49 5.23
C PHE A 16 -1.36 -3.11 4.67
N CYS A 17 -1.85 -2.04 5.31
CA CYS A 17 -1.55 -0.63 5.02
C CYS A 17 -1.19 0.11 6.30
N HIS A 18 -1.27 1.44 6.29
CA HIS A 18 -0.91 2.32 7.42
C HIS A 18 -1.85 2.23 8.63
N TYR A 19 -3.09 1.75 8.46
CA TYR A 19 -4.07 1.65 9.54
C TYR A 19 -3.72 0.53 10.54
N ASN A 20 -4.23 0.69 11.76
CA ASN A 20 -4.14 -0.32 12.82
C ASN A 20 -5.51 -0.93 13.11
N ASN A 21 -5.55 -2.25 13.32
CA ASN A 21 -6.77 -2.99 13.68
C ASN A 21 -6.96 -3.16 15.21
N ASN A 22 -6.17 -2.43 16.03
CA ASN A 22 -6.06 -2.62 17.48
C ASN A 22 -7.22 -1.99 18.29
N ASN A 23 -8.34 -1.64 17.69
CA ASN A 23 -9.43 -0.91 18.35
C ASN A 23 -10.25 -1.74 19.37
N GLY A 24 -9.60 -2.63 20.15
CA GLY A 24 -10.21 -3.28 21.33
C GLY A 24 -11.48 -4.11 21.06
N ASN A 25 -11.86 -4.27 19.81
CA ASN A 25 -13.05 -4.99 19.41
C ASN A 25 -12.84 -6.48 19.63
N SER A 26 -13.70 -7.07 20.44
CA SER A 26 -13.84 -8.53 20.55
C SER A 26 -13.94 -9.10 19.14
N GLY A 27 -13.10 -10.10 18.80
CA GLY A 27 -13.07 -10.70 17.48
C GLY A 27 -14.49 -11.06 17.02
N LYS A 28 -15.01 -10.28 16.09
CA LYS A 28 -16.29 -10.54 15.43
C LYS A 28 -15.98 -10.90 13.99
N ARG A 29 -16.23 -12.15 13.66
CA ARG A 29 -16.16 -12.62 12.27
C ARG A 29 -17.36 -12.11 11.49
N ILE A 30 -17.17 -11.83 10.21
CA ILE A 30 -18.27 -11.50 9.31
C ILE A 30 -19.33 -12.61 9.35
N ASP A 31 -20.60 -12.25 9.40
CA ASP A 31 -21.68 -13.24 9.32
C ASP A 31 -21.60 -13.96 7.97
N LEU A 32 -21.83 -15.28 7.97
CA LEU A 32 -21.71 -16.09 6.76
C LEU A 32 -22.69 -15.67 5.64
N GLU A 33 -23.88 -15.21 6.01
CA GLU A 33 -24.86 -14.73 5.03
C GLU A 33 -24.45 -13.36 4.46
N ASP A 34 -23.84 -12.50 5.26
CA ASP A 34 -23.29 -11.23 4.78
C ASP A 34 -22.05 -11.45 3.89
N LEU A 35 -21.19 -12.43 4.22
CA LEU A 35 -20.10 -12.87 3.35
C LEU A 35 -20.64 -13.32 1.97
N LYS A 36 -21.67 -14.20 1.95
CA LYS A 36 -22.29 -14.66 0.70
C LYS A 36 -22.90 -13.52 -0.10
N LYS A 37 -23.54 -12.55 0.56
CA LYS A 37 -24.10 -11.36 -0.09
C LYS A 37 -22.99 -10.48 -0.68
N GLY A 38 -21.88 -10.29 0.04
CA GLY A 38 -20.70 -9.58 -0.45
C GLY A 38 -20.08 -10.23 -1.69
N ILE A 39 -19.95 -11.54 -1.68
CA ILE A 39 -19.49 -12.32 -2.86
C ILE A 39 -20.47 -12.14 -4.05
N LYS A 40 -21.77 -12.28 -3.82
CA LYS A 40 -22.76 -12.07 -4.86
C LYS A 40 -22.73 -10.64 -5.42
N PHE A 41 -22.50 -9.65 -4.57
CA PHE A 41 -22.31 -8.27 -4.99
C PHE A 41 -21.08 -8.16 -5.91
N ALA A 42 -19.92 -8.73 -5.49
CA ALA A 42 -18.72 -8.73 -6.31
C ALA A 42 -18.92 -9.39 -7.67
N MET A 43 -19.58 -10.55 -7.70
CA MET A 43 -19.91 -11.25 -8.96
C MET A 43 -20.81 -10.41 -9.87
N LYS A 44 -21.83 -9.77 -9.31
CA LYS A 44 -22.76 -8.92 -10.08
C LYS A 44 -22.06 -7.71 -10.69
N GLU A 45 -21.15 -7.09 -9.94
CA GLU A 45 -20.40 -5.89 -10.37
C GLU A 45 -19.10 -6.25 -11.10
N ASN A 46 -18.81 -7.56 -11.29
CA ASN A 46 -17.58 -8.09 -11.91
C ASN A 46 -16.30 -7.56 -11.24
N LEU A 47 -16.21 -7.69 -9.90
CA LEU A 47 -15.09 -7.22 -9.08
C LEU A 47 -14.13 -8.36 -8.77
N MET A 48 -12.84 -8.08 -8.79
CA MET A 48 -11.81 -8.94 -8.18
C MET A 48 -11.96 -8.88 -6.65
N VAL A 49 -12.02 -10.05 -6.01
CA VAL A 49 -12.17 -10.15 -4.55
C VAL A 49 -10.84 -10.40 -3.89
N HIS A 50 -10.59 -9.69 -2.77
CA HIS A 50 -9.43 -9.87 -1.91
C HIS A 50 -9.90 -10.15 -0.49
N PHE A 51 -9.65 -11.37 0.01
CA PHE A 51 -9.96 -11.72 1.39
C PHE A 51 -8.81 -11.39 2.32
N VAL A 52 -9.12 -10.70 3.42
CA VAL A 52 -8.14 -10.35 4.46
C VAL A 52 -8.40 -11.21 5.69
N TYR A 53 -7.42 -12.05 6.00
CA TYR A 53 -7.53 -13.05 7.06
C TYR A 53 -7.04 -12.51 8.40
N PRO A 54 -7.65 -12.98 9.51
CA PRO A 54 -7.05 -12.91 10.84
C PRO A 54 -6.00 -14.02 11.00
N GLU A 55 -5.27 -14.00 12.13
CA GLU A 55 -4.35 -15.08 12.51
C GLU A 55 -5.11 -16.40 12.73
N ASP A 56 -6.30 -16.33 13.35
CA ASP A 56 -7.16 -17.49 13.55
C ASP A 56 -7.86 -17.88 12.24
N ALA A 57 -7.50 -19.00 11.68
CA ALA A 57 -8.07 -19.50 10.43
C ALA A 57 -9.60 -19.60 10.49
N PRO A 58 -10.32 -19.21 9.41
CA PRO A 58 -11.75 -19.44 9.29
C PRO A 58 -12.11 -20.92 9.36
N SER A 59 -13.32 -21.24 9.85
CA SER A 59 -13.81 -22.62 9.84
C SER A 59 -14.01 -23.12 8.41
N LYS A 60 -14.02 -24.46 8.23
CA LYS A 60 -14.22 -25.12 6.93
C LYS A 60 -15.41 -24.56 6.15
N ARG A 61 -16.52 -24.26 6.83
CA ARG A 61 -17.74 -23.70 6.22
C ARG A 61 -17.51 -22.32 5.58
N TYR A 62 -16.62 -21.49 6.15
CA TYR A 62 -16.23 -20.22 5.54
C TYR A 62 -15.31 -20.44 4.34
N LEU A 63 -14.33 -21.35 4.48
CA LEU A 63 -13.41 -21.67 3.39
C LEU A 63 -14.17 -22.21 2.16
N GLU A 64 -15.15 -23.09 2.33
CA GLU A 64 -16.00 -23.58 1.25
C GLU A 64 -16.74 -22.44 0.49
N VAL A 65 -17.10 -21.36 1.18
CA VAL A 65 -17.73 -20.19 0.56
C VAL A 65 -16.69 -19.31 -0.13
N ILE A 66 -15.52 -19.10 0.47
CA ILE A 66 -14.40 -18.34 -0.09
C ILE A 66 -13.89 -19.01 -1.35
N ASP A 67 -13.63 -20.31 -1.31
CA ASP A 67 -13.09 -21.10 -2.43
C ASP A 67 -14.08 -21.27 -3.59
N SER A 68 -15.32 -20.77 -3.45
CA SER A 68 -16.32 -20.85 -4.51
C SER A 68 -16.13 -19.83 -5.65
N ILE A 69 -15.21 -18.89 -5.52
CA ILE A 69 -14.87 -17.86 -6.51
C ILE A 69 -13.37 -17.69 -6.66
N ASP A 70 -12.93 -17.14 -7.78
CA ASP A 70 -11.55 -16.66 -7.94
C ASP A 70 -11.33 -15.45 -7.03
N HIS A 71 -10.24 -15.48 -6.27
CA HIS A 71 -9.91 -14.46 -5.29
C HIS A 71 -8.41 -14.39 -5.03
N ASN A 72 -7.98 -13.35 -4.32
CA ASN A 72 -6.66 -13.23 -3.74
C ASN A 72 -6.76 -13.24 -2.22
N ASP A 73 -5.77 -13.87 -1.57
CA ASP A 73 -5.64 -13.94 -0.13
C ASP A 73 -4.57 -12.99 0.41
N ILE A 74 -4.93 -12.21 1.43
CA ILE A 74 -4.01 -11.40 2.22
C ILE A 74 -3.99 -11.99 3.63
N LYS A 75 -2.89 -12.67 3.98
CA LYS A 75 -2.74 -13.39 5.25
C LYS A 75 -1.62 -12.84 6.10
N PRO A 76 -1.76 -12.84 7.44
CA PRO A 76 -0.63 -12.58 8.32
C PRO A 76 0.41 -13.69 8.16
N PHE A 77 1.67 -13.35 8.31
CA PHE A 77 2.72 -14.35 8.50
C PHE A 77 2.50 -15.05 9.84
N ILE A 78 2.50 -16.37 9.82
CA ILE A 78 2.39 -17.21 11.01
C ILE A 78 3.57 -18.16 10.99
N ASP A 79 4.42 -18.10 12.02
CA ASP A 79 5.57 -18.98 12.14
C ASP A 79 5.14 -20.47 12.18
N GLY A 80 5.87 -21.32 11.47
CA GLY A 80 5.54 -22.74 11.33
C GLY A 80 4.32 -23.05 10.43
N ALA A 81 3.59 -22.05 9.91
CA ALA A 81 2.50 -22.24 8.97
C ALA A 81 2.98 -22.27 7.50
N LYS A 82 2.11 -22.77 6.61
CA LYS A 82 2.45 -22.89 5.18
C LYS A 82 2.62 -21.56 4.45
N ASN A 83 2.03 -20.45 4.93
CA ASN A 83 2.15 -19.08 4.37
C ASN A 83 2.20 -19.03 2.81
N ASP A 84 1.26 -19.62 2.11
CA ASP A 84 1.22 -19.82 0.65
C ASP A 84 0.22 -18.89 -0.06
N SER A 85 -0.13 -17.77 0.56
CA SER A 85 -1.05 -16.77 0.01
C SER A 85 -0.36 -15.85 -1.00
N GLU A 86 -1.17 -15.17 -1.83
CA GLU A 86 -0.68 -14.16 -2.78
C GLU A 86 0.04 -13.01 -2.08
N VAL A 87 -0.45 -12.62 -0.90
CA VAL A 87 0.15 -11.57 -0.08
C VAL A 87 0.33 -12.07 1.35
N VAL A 88 1.57 -12.04 1.83
CA VAL A 88 1.94 -12.37 3.22
C VAL A 88 2.34 -11.09 3.94
N VAL A 89 1.73 -10.83 5.11
CA VAL A 89 1.95 -9.61 5.88
C VAL A 89 2.76 -9.92 7.13
N PHE A 90 3.89 -9.26 7.27
CA PHE A 90 4.71 -9.28 8.47
C PHE A 90 4.48 -7.98 9.25
N ASN A 91 4.20 -8.08 10.53
CA ASN A 91 4.01 -6.93 11.41
C ASN A 91 5.31 -6.40 12.02
N ASP A 92 6.40 -7.13 11.84
CA ASP A 92 7.75 -6.79 12.30
C ASP A 92 8.75 -7.29 11.26
N ILE A 93 10.01 -6.86 11.36
CA ILE A 93 11.10 -7.39 10.53
C ILE A 93 11.41 -8.83 10.98
N PRO A 94 11.28 -9.84 10.11
CA PRO A 94 11.68 -11.19 10.48
C PRO A 94 13.21 -11.27 10.65
N LEU A 95 13.67 -12.14 11.53
CA LEU A 95 15.11 -12.37 11.70
C LEU A 95 15.74 -13.01 10.45
N ASN A 96 14.99 -13.87 9.78
CA ASN A 96 15.33 -14.53 8.51
C ASN A 96 14.03 -14.96 7.81
N LEU A 97 14.10 -15.15 6.51
CA LEU A 97 13.04 -15.78 5.74
C LEU A 97 13.36 -17.29 5.61
N ASP A 98 12.31 -18.11 5.40
CA ASP A 98 12.50 -19.55 5.15
C ASP A 98 13.19 -19.73 3.77
N GLU A 99 14.44 -20.21 3.78
CA GLU A 99 15.27 -20.38 2.59
C GLU A 99 14.63 -21.29 1.50
N ASN A 100 13.72 -22.17 1.90
CA ASN A 100 13.05 -23.11 0.99
C ASN A 100 11.78 -22.51 0.37
N LYS A 101 11.47 -21.24 0.65
CA LYS A 101 10.20 -20.64 0.30
C LYS A 101 10.39 -19.44 -0.62
N LYS A 102 9.49 -19.33 -1.60
CA LYS A 102 9.33 -18.13 -2.41
C LYS A 102 7.98 -17.48 -2.09
N TYR A 103 8.00 -16.16 -1.98
CA TYR A 103 6.83 -15.34 -1.73
C TYR A 103 6.54 -14.48 -2.96
N LYS A 104 5.30 -14.51 -3.44
CA LYS A 104 4.86 -13.69 -4.57
C LYS A 104 4.82 -12.20 -4.19
N SER A 105 4.20 -11.90 -3.06
CA SER A 105 4.16 -10.54 -2.52
C SER A 105 4.24 -10.55 -1.01
N VAL A 106 5.10 -9.70 -0.47
CA VAL A 106 5.27 -9.50 0.97
C VAL A 106 4.96 -8.07 1.32
N VAL A 107 4.29 -7.87 2.45
CA VAL A 107 4.11 -6.57 3.09
C VAL A 107 4.88 -6.58 4.41
N PHE A 108 5.85 -5.69 4.56
CA PHE A 108 6.47 -5.38 5.84
C PHE A 108 5.83 -4.13 6.41
N ARG A 109 5.13 -4.29 7.55
CA ARG A 109 4.54 -3.19 8.32
C ARG A 109 5.51 -2.81 9.42
N LEU A 110 6.27 -1.77 9.18
CA LEU A 110 7.35 -1.31 10.05
C LEU A 110 6.97 -0.02 10.76
N THR A 111 7.50 0.19 11.96
CA THR A 111 7.63 1.53 12.51
C THR A 111 8.68 2.32 11.74
N PHE A 112 8.66 3.64 11.87
CA PHE A 112 9.68 4.50 11.25
C PHE A 112 11.10 4.14 11.74
N GLN A 113 11.23 3.79 13.02
CA GLN A 113 12.51 3.35 13.58
C GLN A 113 12.96 2.01 13.00
N GLU A 114 12.07 1.01 12.91
CA GLU A 114 12.38 -0.29 12.30
C GLU A 114 12.78 -0.15 10.83
N PHE A 115 12.18 0.78 10.10
CA PHE A 115 12.60 1.07 8.73
C PHE A 115 14.04 1.59 8.66
N PHE A 116 14.46 2.45 9.58
CA PHE A 116 15.85 2.89 9.64
C PHE A 116 16.82 1.80 10.05
N ASP A 117 16.39 0.91 10.94
CA ASP A 117 17.19 -0.20 11.45
C ASP A 117 17.13 -1.43 10.51
N PHE A 118 16.42 -1.33 9.37
CA PHE A 118 16.30 -2.41 8.41
C PHE A 118 17.68 -2.93 7.99
N PRO A 119 17.99 -4.24 8.27
CA PRO A 119 19.35 -4.74 8.14
C PRO A 119 19.69 -5.08 6.67
N PRO A 120 20.87 -4.65 6.18
CA PRO A 120 21.29 -4.91 4.80
C PRO A 120 21.37 -6.40 4.41
N TYR A 121 21.67 -7.30 5.37
CA TYR A 121 21.75 -8.73 5.07
C TYR A 121 20.37 -9.31 4.68
N LEU A 122 19.30 -8.84 5.32
CA LEU A 122 17.95 -9.30 5.02
C LEU A 122 17.51 -8.87 3.60
N ALA A 123 18.01 -7.74 3.10
CA ALA A 123 17.76 -7.33 1.72
C ALA A 123 18.21 -8.40 0.72
N LYS A 124 19.35 -9.04 0.92
CA LYS A 124 19.86 -10.10 0.05
C LYS A 124 18.97 -11.35 0.06
N GLU A 125 18.46 -11.75 1.22
CA GLU A 125 17.51 -12.86 1.33
C GLU A 125 16.21 -12.52 0.59
N ILE A 126 15.69 -11.30 0.80
CA ILE A 126 14.48 -10.82 0.13
C ILE A 126 14.64 -10.86 -1.40
N PHE A 127 15.76 -10.42 -1.96
CA PHE A 127 16.00 -10.43 -3.41
C PHE A 127 15.92 -11.84 -4.02
N GLN A 128 16.21 -12.87 -3.23
CA GLN A 128 16.18 -14.26 -3.68
C GLN A 128 14.82 -14.93 -3.50
N GLN A 129 14.02 -14.48 -2.55
CA GLN A 129 12.83 -15.21 -2.07
C GLN A 129 11.52 -14.47 -2.29
N VAL A 130 11.55 -13.17 -2.56
CA VAL A 130 10.36 -12.32 -2.66
C VAL A 130 10.31 -11.64 -4.03
N ASP A 131 9.25 -11.89 -4.79
CA ASP A 131 9.08 -11.25 -6.09
C ASP A 131 8.76 -9.76 -5.91
N LYS A 132 7.88 -9.42 -4.95
CA LYS A 132 7.51 -8.03 -4.65
C LYS A 132 7.47 -7.76 -3.15
N LEU A 133 8.24 -6.76 -2.69
CA LEU A 133 8.19 -6.22 -1.34
C LEU A 133 7.42 -4.89 -1.30
N ASN A 134 6.45 -4.80 -0.39
CA ASN A 134 5.79 -3.56 -0.04
C ASN A 134 6.17 -3.17 1.40
N ILE A 135 6.92 -2.10 1.55
CA ILE A 135 7.22 -1.50 2.86
C ILE A 135 6.12 -0.51 3.19
N VAL A 136 5.57 -0.62 4.38
CA VAL A 136 4.49 0.21 4.90
C VAL A 136 4.87 0.70 6.29
N ILE A 137 4.95 2.01 6.47
CA ILE A 137 5.20 2.62 7.78
C ILE A 137 3.89 2.65 8.56
N ARG A 138 3.83 1.93 9.69
CA ARG A 138 2.60 1.77 10.49
C ARG A 138 2.34 2.91 11.48
N ASP A 139 3.37 3.61 11.94
CA ASP A 139 3.32 4.79 12.82
C ASP A 139 3.42 6.09 12.02
N ILE A 140 2.56 6.23 11.01
CA ILE A 140 2.59 7.35 10.07
C ILE A 140 2.00 8.63 10.67
N ASP A 141 1.28 8.56 11.78
CA ASP A 141 0.67 9.71 12.43
C ASP A 141 1.64 10.87 12.72
N PRO A 142 2.86 10.61 13.21
CA PRO A 142 3.84 11.68 13.43
C PRO A 142 4.64 12.05 12.17
N ILE A 143 4.12 11.87 10.97
CA ILE A 143 4.83 12.18 9.72
C ILE A 143 5.39 13.62 9.68
N GLN A 144 4.76 14.56 10.37
CA GLN A 144 5.23 15.93 10.51
C GLN A 144 6.55 16.05 11.29
N ALA A 145 6.86 15.06 12.12
CA ALA A 145 8.10 15.00 12.88
C ALA A 145 9.16 14.10 12.24
N TRP A 146 8.91 13.61 11.02
CA TRP A 146 9.88 12.77 10.33
C TRP A 146 11.15 13.56 10.02
N ASP A 147 12.28 12.88 10.23
CA ASP A 147 13.59 13.32 9.78
C ASP A 147 13.76 12.95 8.29
N PHE A 148 13.37 13.87 7.42
CA PHE A 148 13.43 13.65 5.97
C PHE A 148 14.84 13.52 5.44
N GLU A 149 15.84 14.14 6.07
CA GLU A 149 17.24 13.94 5.71
C GLU A 149 17.67 12.50 6.01
N ARG A 150 17.34 11.98 7.19
CA ARG A 150 17.58 10.58 7.56
C ARG A 150 16.82 9.64 6.63
N TYR A 151 15.58 9.98 6.24
CA TYR A 151 14.77 9.19 5.29
C TYR A 151 15.45 9.13 3.91
N GLU A 152 15.89 10.26 3.37
CA GLU A 152 16.64 10.32 2.09
C GLU A 152 17.92 9.50 2.14
N ASN A 153 18.69 9.58 3.24
CA ASN A 153 19.90 8.78 3.43
C ASN A 153 19.60 7.28 3.46
N LYS A 154 18.51 6.86 4.10
CA LYS A 154 18.07 5.45 4.09
C LYS A 154 17.64 4.98 2.70
N LEU A 155 16.90 5.79 1.97
CA LEU A 155 16.55 5.48 0.58
C LEU A 155 17.79 5.32 -0.31
N LYS A 156 18.82 6.13 -0.09
CA LYS A 156 20.11 6.01 -0.80
C LYS A 156 20.80 4.68 -0.47
N GLU A 157 20.92 4.33 0.82
CA GLU A 157 21.48 3.05 1.26
C GLU A 157 20.78 1.85 0.60
N LEU A 158 19.43 1.85 0.64
CA LEU A 158 18.63 0.78 0.04
C LEU A 158 18.75 0.77 -1.50
N SER A 159 18.88 1.94 -2.15
CA SER A 159 19.12 2.04 -3.59
C SER A 159 20.43 1.39 -4.00
N GLU A 160 21.51 1.57 -3.23
CA GLU A 160 22.81 0.94 -3.49
C GLU A 160 22.72 -0.60 -3.42
N LEU A 161 21.94 -1.13 -2.45
CA LEU A 161 21.70 -2.58 -2.35
C LEU A 161 20.91 -3.12 -3.54
N ILE A 162 19.87 -2.38 -3.99
CA ILE A 162 19.05 -2.76 -5.14
C ILE A 162 19.86 -2.65 -6.44
N GLU A 163 20.68 -1.61 -6.61
CA GLU A 163 21.60 -1.46 -7.75
C GLU A 163 22.51 -2.70 -7.85
N GLN A 164 23.14 -3.09 -6.75
CA GLN A 164 24.00 -4.28 -6.73
C GLN A 164 23.20 -5.56 -7.06
N ALA A 165 22.00 -5.70 -6.55
CA ALA A 165 21.15 -6.86 -6.86
C ALA A 165 20.84 -6.98 -8.36
N TYR A 166 20.56 -5.88 -9.06
CA TYR A 166 20.38 -5.89 -10.50
C TYR A 166 21.66 -6.29 -11.25
N LEU A 167 22.84 -5.84 -10.77
CA LEU A 167 24.12 -6.23 -11.35
C LEU A 167 24.43 -7.71 -11.13
N ASP A 168 23.96 -8.28 -10.02
CA ASP A 168 24.07 -9.71 -9.70
C ASP A 168 23.02 -10.57 -10.42
N GLY A 169 22.16 -9.97 -11.25
CA GLY A 169 21.14 -10.67 -12.05
C GLY A 169 19.80 -10.89 -11.37
N PHE A 170 19.55 -10.27 -10.22
CA PHE A 170 18.24 -10.26 -9.58
C PHE A 170 17.38 -9.11 -10.12
N SER A 171 16.07 -9.18 -9.92
CA SER A 171 15.12 -8.14 -10.33
C SER A 171 14.19 -7.75 -9.18
N PRO A 172 14.73 -7.17 -8.09
CA PRO A 172 13.92 -6.84 -6.92
C PRO A 172 12.86 -5.78 -7.25
N GLN A 173 11.64 -5.99 -6.73
CA GLN A 173 10.56 -5.02 -6.81
C GLN A 173 10.22 -4.52 -5.41
N TRP A 174 10.53 -3.26 -5.11
CA TRP A 174 10.27 -2.60 -3.83
C TRP A 174 9.47 -1.32 -4.05
N ASN A 175 8.30 -1.24 -3.45
CA ASN A 175 7.34 -0.15 -3.70
C ASN A 175 7.92 1.26 -3.60
N ILE A 176 8.79 1.53 -2.61
CA ILE A 176 9.36 2.85 -2.34
C ILE A 176 10.52 3.24 -3.29
N LEU A 177 11.08 2.30 -4.07
CA LEU A 177 12.25 2.53 -4.90
C LEU A 177 12.05 2.09 -6.35
N THR A 178 11.50 0.90 -6.60
CA THR A 178 11.44 0.37 -7.96
C THR A 178 10.10 0.57 -8.63
N ASP A 179 8.99 0.73 -7.87
CA ASP A 179 7.66 0.90 -8.49
C ASP A 179 7.65 2.10 -9.45
N ARG A 180 8.30 3.23 -9.08
CA ARG A 180 8.34 4.42 -9.96
C ARG A 180 9.00 4.16 -11.29
N MET A 181 10.01 3.29 -11.34
CA MET A 181 10.71 2.93 -12.58
C MET A 181 9.85 2.07 -13.52
N MET A 182 8.81 1.42 -13.00
CA MET A 182 7.94 0.50 -13.74
C MET A 182 6.59 1.13 -14.12
N LEU A 183 6.31 2.35 -13.66
CA LEU A 183 5.00 2.98 -13.82
C LEU A 183 5.05 4.11 -14.86
N HIS A 184 4.04 4.14 -15.74
CA HIS A 184 3.83 5.20 -16.73
C HIS A 184 2.83 6.26 -16.25
N GLU A 185 2.02 5.93 -15.22
CA GLU A 185 1.02 6.81 -14.62
C GLU A 185 0.90 6.52 -13.12
N MET A 186 0.23 7.38 -12.38
CA MET A 186 0.05 7.24 -10.94
C MET A 186 -0.78 5.99 -10.60
N ASN A 187 -0.15 5.06 -9.90
CA ASN A 187 -0.76 3.83 -9.40
C ASN A 187 -1.21 4.00 -7.95
N ASN A 188 -2.27 4.78 -7.73
CA ASN A 188 -2.85 4.92 -6.39
C ASN A 188 -3.65 3.67 -5.97
N CYS A 189 -4.03 3.58 -4.69
CA CYS A 189 -4.77 2.42 -4.16
C CYS A 189 -6.23 2.35 -4.62
N GLY A 190 -6.74 3.39 -5.27
CA GLY A 190 -8.11 3.45 -5.80
C GLY A 190 -9.23 3.43 -4.75
N ALA A 191 -8.93 3.62 -3.46
CA ALA A 191 -9.94 3.60 -2.41
C ALA A 191 -11.05 4.65 -2.67
N GLY A 192 -12.31 4.20 -2.71
CA GLY A 192 -13.48 5.01 -3.01
C GLY A 192 -13.75 5.26 -4.50
N ASP A 193 -12.82 4.92 -5.39
CA ASP A 193 -12.97 5.02 -6.86
C ASP A 193 -13.03 3.63 -7.51
N SER A 194 -11.93 2.88 -7.47
CA SER A 194 -11.85 1.53 -8.04
C SER A 194 -11.85 0.41 -6.99
N THR A 195 -11.66 0.75 -5.72
CA THR A 195 -11.60 -0.21 -4.61
C THR A 195 -12.56 0.18 -3.50
N ILE A 196 -13.24 -0.82 -2.93
CA ILE A 196 -14.16 -0.69 -1.79
C ILE A 196 -13.92 -1.83 -0.80
N THR A 197 -14.30 -1.63 0.47
CA THR A 197 -14.13 -2.64 1.53
C THR A 197 -15.47 -3.06 2.12
N LEU A 198 -15.71 -4.36 2.23
CA LEU A 198 -16.77 -4.95 3.04
C LEU A 198 -16.19 -5.34 4.41
N ALA A 199 -16.75 -4.79 5.48
CA ALA A 199 -16.32 -5.05 6.84
C ALA A 199 -17.16 -6.12 7.55
N PRO A 200 -16.69 -6.68 8.70
CA PRO A 200 -17.38 -7.74 9.43
C PRO A 200 -18.78 -7.39 9.96
N ASN A 201 -19.12 -6.12 9.98
CA ASN A 201 -20.46 -5.63 10.35
C ASN A 201 -21.46 -5.62 9.19
N GLY A 202 -21.11 -6.16 8.02
CA GLY A 202 -21.96 -6.21 6.82
C GLY A 202 -22.09 -4.89 6.08
N LYS A 203 -21.28 -3.88 6.41
CA LYS A 203 -21.29 -2.56 5.78
C LYS A 203 -20.10 -2.35 4.87
N PHE A 204 -20.27 -1.50 3.87
CA PHE A 204 -19.22 -1.05 2.98
C PHE A 204 -18.53 0.21 3.50
N TYR A 205 -17.22 0.28 3.28
CA TYR A 205 -16.34 1.40 3.63
C TYR A 205 -15.42 1.74 2.48
N ILE A 206 -14.95 2.97 2.40
CA ILE A 206 -14.01 3.44 1.37
C ILE A 206 -12.73 2.59 1.36
N CYS A 207 -12.17 2.29 2.54
CA CYS A 207 -11.08 1.35 2.73
C CYS A 207 -11.09 0.79 4.16
N PRO A 208 -10.27 -0.22 4.50
CA PRO A 208 -10.22 -0.79 5.85
C PRO A 208 -9.97 0.23 6.95
N ALA A 209 -9.16 1.26 6.70
CA ALA A 209 -8.85 2.29 7.69
C ALA A 209 -10.09 3.05 8.17
N PHE A 210 -11.04 3.36 7.29
CA PHE A 210 -12.30 4.01 7.66
C PHE A 210 -13.18 3.11 8.54
N TYR A 211 -13.10 1.80 8.38
CA TYR A 211 -13.79 0.88 9.28
C TYR A 211 -13.16 0.82 10.66
N TYR A 212 -11.83 0.74 10.73
CA TYR A 212 -11.14 0.56 12.01
C TYR A 212 -11.06 1.86 12.82
N GLU A 213 -10.93 3.01 12.19
CA GLU A 213 -10.74 4.28 12.89
C GLU A 213 -12.02 5.11 13.00
N ASP A 214 -12.97 4.94 12.10
CA ASP A 214 -14.21 5.69 12.10
C ASP A 214 -15.39 4.85 11.56
N MET A 215 -15.92 3.98 12.41
CA MET A 215 -17.04 3.09 12.05
C MET A 215 -18.34 3.82 11.65
N GLY A 216 -18.43 5.14 11.85
CA GLY A 216 -19.58 5.96 11.42
C GLY A 216 -19.65 6.14 9.90
N ASP A 217 -18.54 6.07 9.20
CA ASP A 217 -18.40 6.44 7.78
C ASP A 217 -18.66 5.28 6.80
N SER A 218 -19.67 4.47 7.05
CA SER A 218 -20.08 3.46 6.08
C SER A 218 -20.71 4.09 4.84
N VAL A 219 -20.39 3.52 3.68
CA VAL A 219 -20.88 3.95 2.36
C VAL A 219 -21.87 2.93 1.75
N GLY A 220 -22.72 2.38 2.59
CA GLY A 220 -23.73 1.39 2.25
C GLY A 220 -23.60 0.09 3.03
N ASP A 221 -24.38 -0.91 2.64
CA ASP A 221 -24.39 -2.24 3.24
C ASP A 221 -24.76 -3.33 2.23
N VAL A 222 -24.54 -4.59 2.59
CA VAL A 222 -24.80 -5.75 1.70
C VAL A 222 -26.28 -5.96 1.33
N ASN A 223 -27.22 -5.28 1.99
CA ASN A 223 -28.65 -5.38 1.68
C ASN A 223 -29.13 -4.22 0.81
N LYS A 224 -28.60 -2.99 1.04
CA LYS A 224 -29.01 -1.78 0.34
C LYS A 224 -28.12 -1.43 -0.84
N GLY A 225 -26.89 -1.98 -0.87
CA GLY A 225 -25.87 -1.64 -1.86
C GLY A 225 -25.01 -0.46 -1.44
N LEU A 226 -24.26 0.08 -2.41
CA LEU A 226 -23.31 1.20 -2.20
C LEU A 226 -24.02 2.54 -2.34
N ASP A 227 -23.62 3.47 -1.49
CA ASP A 227 -23.95 4.89 -1.57
C ASP A 227 -22.72 5.69 -1.13
N ILE A 228 -21.86 6.02 -2.10
CA ILE A 228 -20.60 6.76 -1.84
C ILE A 228 -20.87 8.25 -2.03
N PRO A 229 -20.97 9.03 -0.95
CA PRO A 229 -21.16 10.48 -1.04
C PRO A 229 -20.00 11.13 -1.79
N ASN A 230 -20.31 12.02 -2.74
CA ASN A 230 -19.31 12.78 -3.49
C ASN A 230 -18.18 11.91 -4.06
N GLN A 231 -18.51 10.77 -4.66
CA GLN A 231 -17.53 9.78 -5.18
C GLN A 231 -16.45 10.42 -6.08
N TYR A 232 -16.75 11.50 -6.76
CA TYR A 232 -15.79 12.21 -7.60
C TYR A 232 -14.56 12.72 -6.84
N LEU A 233 -14.66 13.00 -5.53
CA LEU A 233 -13.53 13.44 -4.69
C LEU A 233 -12.45 12.36 -4.51
N TYR A 234 -12.81 11.09 -4.68
CA TYR A 234 -11.86 9.98 -4.58
C TYR A 234 -11.07 9.76 -5.87
N LYS A 235 -11.50 10.34 -7.00
CA LYS A 235 -10.84 10.19 -8.30
C LYS A 235 -9.56 11.02 -8.36
N LEU A 236 -8.53 10.46 -9.01
CA LEU A 236 -7.27 11.16 -9.23
C LEU A 236 -7.46 12.45 -10.04
N ASP A 237 -8.28 12.42 -11.09
CA ASP A 237 -8.52 13.57 -11.98
C ASP A 237 -9.07 14.80 -11.25
N ASN A 238 -9.74 14.58 -10.12
CA ASN A 238 -10.30 15.63 -9.28
C ASN A 238 -9.40 16.01 -8.09
N ALA A 239 -8.18 15.45 -8.00
CA ALA A 239 -7.22 15.79 -6.96
C ALA A 239 -6.36 16.98 -7.39
N PRO A 240 -6.48 18.16 -6.75
CA PRO A 240 -5.89 19.40 -7.26
C PRO A 240 -4.36 19.32 -7.43
N ILE A 241 -3.69 18.67 -6.50
CA ILE A 241 -2.23 18.57 -6.44
C ILE A 241 -1.76 17.31 -7.19
N CYS A 242 -2.42 16.16 -6.93
CA CYS A 242 -1.91 14.86 -7.35
C CYS A 242 -2.11 14.56 -8.84
N ARG A 243 -3.13 15.13 -9.49
CA ARG A 243 -3.47 14.80 -10.90
C ARG A 243 -2.36 15.05 -11.92
N HIS A 244 -1.41 15.90 -11.60
CA HIS A 244 -0.26 16.26 -12.45
C HIS A 244 1.08 15.88 -11.82
N CYS A 245 1.08 15.17 -10.69
CA CYS A 245 2.28 14.76 -9.99
C CYS A 245 2.93 13.56 -10.69
N ASP A 246 4.25 13.54 -10.76
CA ASP A 246 5.02 12.43 -11.36
C ASP A 246 5.54 11.41 -10.36
N ALA A 247 5.22 11.54 -9.08
CA ALA A 247 5.50 10.53 -8.05
C ALA A 247 4.53 9.35 -8.18
N TYR A 248 4.61 8.60 -9.28
CA TYR A 248 3.62 7.57 -9.67
C TYR A 248 3.52 6.40 -8.69
N GLN A 249 4.57 6.13 -7.88
CA GLN A 249 4.56 5.14 -6.81
C GLN A 249 3.69 5.55 -5.62
N CYS A 250 3.38 6.85 -5.46
CA CYS A 250 2.58 7.36 -4.36
C CYS A 250 1.16 6.76 -4.39
N LYS A 251 0.75 6.16 -3.28
CA LYS A 251 -0.59 5.55 -3.19
C LYS A 251 -1.72 6.55 -2.96
N ARG A 252 -1.41 7.84 -2.78
CA ARG A 252 -2.41 8.90 -2.54
C ARG A 252 -3.45 8.44 -1.52
N CYS A 253 -3.00 8.12 -0.29
CA CYS A 253 -3.84 7.53 0.74
C CYS A 253 -4.94 8.50 1.17
N VAL A 254 -6.18 8.26 0.71
CA VAL A 254 -7.34 9.13 0.98
C VAL A 254 -7.70 9.18 2.49
N TRP A 255 -7.44 8.10 3.22
CA TRP A 255 -7.60 8.07 4.67
C TRP A 255 -6.57 8.98 5.36
N LEU A 256 -5.29 8.86 5.00
CA LEU A 256 -4.24 9.71 5.58
C LEU A 256 -4.43 11.17 5.21
N ASN A 257 -4.83 11.46 3.94
CA ASN A 257 -5.21 12.80 3.53
C ASN A 257 -6.28 13.37 4.48
N ARG A 258 -7.40 12.64 4.65
CA ARG A 258 -8.48 13.08 5.54
C ARG A 258 -8.01 13.32 6.98
N LYS A 259 -7.15 12.43 7.49
CA LYS A 259 -6.60 12.55 8.85
C LYS A 259 -5.73 13.78 9.04
N MET A 260 -4.92 14.13 8.02
CA MET A 260 -3.92 15.19 8.10
C MET A 260 -4.45 16.55 7.66
N THR A 261 -5.37 16.59 6.68
CA THR A 261 -5.82 17.83 6.03
C THR A 261 -7.34 18.05 6.13
N LEU A 262 -8.08 17.07 6.67
CA LEU A 262 -9.55 16.99 6.67
C LEU A 262 -10.19 16.81 5.29
N GLU A 263 -9.37 16.65 4.24
CA GLU A 263 -9.79 16.48 2.85
C GLU A 263 -9.31 15.14 2.29
N VAL A 264 -10.18 14.40 1.59
CA VAL A 264 -9.81 13.09 1.03
C VAL A 264 -8.92 13.17 -0.20
N ASN A 265 -8.92 14.30 -0.91
CA ASN A 265 -8.20 14.47 -2.18
C ASN A 265 -7.00 15.42 -2.11
N THR A 266 -6.64 15.89 -0.91
CA THR A 266 -5.52 16.82 -0.69
C THR A 266 -4.55 16.23 0.32
N PRO A 267 -3.33 15.81 -0.10
CA PRO A 267 -2.31 15.31 0.81
C PRO A 267 -1.73 16.44 1.68
N SER A 268 -1.10 16.07 2.80
CA SER A 268 -0.26 17.01 3.54
C SER A 268 1.07 17.27 2.81
N HIS A 269 1.76 18.34 3.21
CA HIS A 269 3.09 18.65 2.71
C HIS A 269 4.06 17.48 2.90
N GLU A 270 4.08 16.90 4.09
CA GLU A 270 5.00 15.83 4.48
C GLU A 270 4.77 14.55 3.66
N GLN A 271 3.51 14.23 3.33
CA GLN A 271 3.20 13.13 2.41
C GLN A 271 3.80 13.37 1.02
N CYS A 272 3.73 14.62 0.53
CA CYS A 272 4.34 14.98 -0.75
C CYS A 272 5.87 14.91 -0.68
N VAL A 273 6.49 15.43 0.39
CA VAL A 273 7.95 15.36 0.58
C VAL A 273 8.44 13.92 0.55
N ALA A 274 7.83 13.02 1.33
CA ALA A 274 8.20 11.60 1.35
C ALA A 274 8.11 10.97 -0.05
N ALA A 275 6.97 11.15 -0.74
CA ALA A 275 6.76 10.59 -2.08
C ALA A 275 7.75 11.16 -3.12
N HIS A 276 8.15 12.44 -3.01
CA HIS A 276 9.12 13.05 -3.91
C HIS A 276 10.54 12.59 -3.62
N LEU A 277 10.91 12.34 -2.36
CA LEU A 277 12.21 11.73 -2.02
C LEU A 277 12.32 10.32 -2.61
N GLU A 278 11.28 9.50 -2.49
CA GLU A 278 11.20 8.17 -3.11
C GLU A 278 11.35 8.25 -4.64
N ARG A 279 10.60 9.15 -5.30
CA ARG A 279 10.70 9.39 -6.73
C ARG A 279 12.13 9.81 -7.13
N ASN A 280 12.77 10.70 -6.38
CA ASN A 280 14.13 11.17 -6.65
C ASN A 280 15.14 10.03 -6.49
N ALA A 281 14.97 9.17 -5.46
CA ALA A 281 15.79 7.98 -5.27
C ALA A 281 15.64 7.00 -6.44
N SER A 282 14.40 6.74 -6.89
CA SER A 282 14.11 5.91 -8.07
C SER A 282 14.79 6.44 -9.34
N ARG A 283 14.76 7.76 -9.56
CA ARG A 283 15.41 8.42 -10.69
C ARG A 283 16.93 8.21 -10.67
N LYS A 284 17.57 8.40 -9.51
CA LYS A 284 19.01 8.15 -9.36
C LYS A 284 19.35 6.67 -9.59
N LEU A 285 18.55 5.76 -9.03
CA LEU A 285 18.72 4.32 -9.18
C LEU A 285 18.63 3.90 -10.66
N GLN A 286 17.58 4.30 -11.38
CA GLN A 286 17.42 4.04 -12.82
C GLN A 286 18.64 4.52 -13.62
N LYS A 287 19.08 5.76 -13.37
CA LYS A 287 20.23 6.34 -14.06
C LYS A 287 21.52 5.59 -13.74
N ASN A 288 21.70 5.11 -12.52
CA ASN A 288 22.90 4.36 -12.12
C ASN A 288 22.93 2.99 -12.80
N ILE A 289 21.85 2.22 -12.74
CA ILE A 289 21.79 0.89 -13.35
C ILE A 289 22.05 1.00 -14.86
N ARG A 290 21.51 1.99 -15.54
CA ARG A 290 21.72 2.24 -16.98
C ARG A 290 23.17 2.54 -17.39
N LYS A 291 24.06 2.85 -16.46
CA LYS A 291 25.51 2.99 -16.76
C LYS A 291 26.18 1.66 -17.09
N TYR A 292 25.60 0.56 -16.62
CA TYR A 292 26.18 -0.78 -16.77
C TYR A 292 25.59 -1.59 -17.94
N GLY A 293 24.56 -1.09 -18.59
CA GLY A 293 23.91 -1.75 -19.71
C GLY A 293 22.48 -1.29 -19.98
N GLU A 294 21.81 -1.96 -20.90
CA GLU A 294 20.41 -1.71 -21.17
C GLU A 294 19.55 -2.18 -19.96
N PHE A 295 18.78 -1.27 -19.41
CA PHE A 295 17.85 -1.55 -18.32
C PHE A 295 16.53 -0.86 -18.59
N LEU A 296 15.45 -1.66 -18.72
CA LEU A 296 14.11 -1.19 -19.04
C LEU A 296 14.13 -0.17 -20.18
N PRO A 297 14.60 -0.57 -21.39
CA PRO A 297 14.79 0.36 -22.51
C PRO A 297 13.46 0.95 -23.00
N GLU A 298 12.35 0.25 -22.77
CA GLU A 298 10.99 0.69 -23.09
C GLU A 298 10.44 1.76 -22.12
N ILE A 299 11.08 1.95 -20.97
CA ILE A 299 10.68 2.93 -19.96
C ILE A 299 11.49 4.21 -20.15
N ASP A 300 10.81 5.32 -20.30
CA ASP A 300 11.43 6.64 -20.38
C ASP A 300 12.26 6.97 -19.13
N GLU A 301 13.24 7.84 -19.28
CA GLU A 301 13.94 8.43 -18.15
C GLU A 301 12.93 9.18 -17.26
N ILE A 302 13.02 8.96 -15.95
CA ILE A 302 12.19 9.67 -14.96
C ILE A 302 12.62 11.13 -14.97
N LYS A 303 11.81 11.99 -15.60
CA LYS A 303 12.01 13.44 -15.63
C LYS A 303 11.46 14.08 -14.38
N GLU A 304 12.13 15.12 -13.91
CA GLU A 304 11.56 15.97 -12.88
C GLU A 304 10.60 16.96 -13.52
N ILE A 305 9.40 17.05 -12.96
CA ILE A 305 8.45 18.09 -13.34
C ILE A 305 8.73 19.31 -12.45
N ASP A 306 8.90 20.49 -13.04
CA ASP A 306 9.25 21.73 -12.33
C ASP A 306 8.22 22.13 -11.28
N TYR A 307 6.98 21.71 -11.48
CA TYR A 307 5.90 22.00 -10.55
C TYR A 307 5.25 20.70 -10.08
N LEU A 308 5.54 20.30 -8.85
CA LEU A 308 5.03 19.06 -8.26
C LEU A 308 4.21 19.29 -7.00
N ASP A 309 4.65 20.24 -6.18
CA ASP A 309 4.06 20.54 -4.89
C ASP A 309 4.00 22.06 -4.70
N PRO A 310 2.82 22.64 -4.51
CA PRO A 310 2.69 24.08 -4.29
C PRO A 310 3.45 24.59 -3.05
N PHE A 311 3.77 23.68 -2.11
CA PHE A 311 4.55 24.04 -0.93
C PHE A 311 6.05 24.15 -1.22
N ASN A 312 6.62 23.35 -2.14
CA ASN A 312 8.03 23.46 -2.55
C ASN A 312 8.35 24.78 -3.26
N ASN A 313 7.41 25.31 -4.03
CA ASN A 313 7.58 26.61 -4.67
C ASN A 313 7.64 27.77 -3.66
N ARG A 314 7.08 27.60 -2.48
CA ARG A 314 7.08 28.63 -1.44
C ARG A 314 8.47 28.85 -0.85
N GLU A 315 9.26 27.81 -0.67
CA GLU A 315 10.65 27.90 -0.19
C GLU A 315 11.57 28.49 -1.26
N LYS A 316 11.46 28.06 -2.52
CA LYS A 316 12.16 28.69 -3.65
C LYS A 316 11.83 30.18 -3.79
N TRP A 317 10.54 30.50 -3.70
CA TRP A 317 10.10 31.90 -3.79
C TRP A 317 10.61 32.77 -2.64
N GLN A 318 10.73 32.22 -1.44
CA GLN A 318 11.33 32.89 -0.29
C GLN A 318 12.84 33.07 -0.43
N GLN A 319 13.56 32.13 -1.05
CA GLN A 319 15.00 32.22 -1.30
C GLN A 319 15.34 33.21 -2.42
N GLU A 320 14.49 33.36 -3.43
CA GLU A 320 14.70 34.30 -4.54
C GLU A 320 14.32 35.76 -4.20
N ASN A 321 13.60 36.00 -3.10
CA ASN A 321 13.12 37.32 -2.69
C ASN A 321 13.70 37.76 -1.32
N LEU A 322 14.72 37.14 -0.82
CA LEU A 322 15.57 37.51 0.31
C LEU A 322 16.96 37.90 -0.21
#